data_bc02f2652d941a4495f2e8ba21fe55da
#
_entry.id   bc02f2652d941a4495f2e8ba21fe55da
#
_cell.length_a   1.000
_cell.length_b   1.000
_cell.length_c   1.000
_cell.angle_alpha   90.00
_cell.angle_beta   90.00
_cell.angle_gamma   90.00
#
_symmetry.space_group_name_H-M   'P 1'
#
loop_
_entity.id
_entity.type
_entity.pdbx_description
1 polymer ?
#
loop_
_entity_poly.entity_id
_entity_poly.type
_entity_poly.pdbx_seq_one_letter_code
_entity_poly.pdbx_strand_id
1 'polypeptide(L)'
;MKRLFLSLVLGVGLIVLWAERGPLLTSVGRLVVEDTPLARADVVVVLTNTPRIAAATAAIVKSGYAPRVLLFTSVPQADDDVLAKLGLAVVKPHDVAIKVLHASGVAPERIVLVPRAPNGTNEAAREVIRYAQRHGLARVIVVTERSHTRRAARLLRRELNAPGGVMVRAAPGDAFRPESWWRDRESARELAMEGLRWLNSFVLRDLWSSGAAREASYGRAEVRRGGLDRAAS
;
A
#
# COMPACT_ATOMS: atom_id res chain seq x y z
N MET A 1 16.39 -50.33 -19.13
CA MET A 1 17.40 -49.49 -18.43
C MET A 1 17.10 -48.00 -18.49
N LYS A 2 16.86 -47.39 -19.66
CA LYS A 2 16.58 -45.92 -19.77
C LYS A 2 15.38 -45.43 -18.95
N ARG A 3 14.27 -46.20 -18.91
CA ARG A 3 13.07 -45.80 -18.14
C ARG A 3 13.30 -45.86 -16.63
N LEU A 4 14.02 -46.88 -16.13
CA LEU A 4 14.38 -46.99 -14.71
C LEU A 4 15.32 -45.86 -14.27
N PHE A 5 16.30 -45.50 -15.09
CA PHE A 5 17.20 -44.39 -14.84
C PHE A 5 16.43 -43.06 -14.80
N LEU A 6 15.51 -42.83 -15.75
CA LEU A 6 14.69 -41.62 -15.77
C LEU A 6 13.79 -41.53 -14.54
N SER A 7 13.16 -42.63 -14.12
CA SER A 7 12.34 -42.67 -12.90
C SER A 7 13.16 -42.40 -11.64
N LEU A 8 14.38 -42.92 -11.56
CA LEU A 8 15.28 -42.65 -10.44
C LEU A 8 15.67 -41.18 -10.37
N VAL A 9 16.07 -40.58 -11.51
CA VAL A 9 16.42 -39.14 -11.58
C VAL A 9 15.24 -38.28 -11.21
N LEU A 10 14.03 -38.61 -11.69
CA LEU A 10 12.82 -37.88 -11.33
C LEU A 10 12.50 -37.99 -9.83
N GLY A 11 12.63 -39.21 -9.25
CA GLY A 11 12.43 -39.46 -7.82
C GLY A 11 13.42 -38.69 -6.95
N VAL A 12 14.70 -38.71 -7.29
CA VAL A 12 15.73 -37.91 -6.59
C VAL A 12 15.43 -36.41 -6.73
N GLY A 13 15.09 -35.95 -7.93
CA GLY A 13 14.71 -34.56 -8.16
C GLY A 13 13.53 -34.10 -7.29
N LEU A 14 12.49 -34.92 -7.17
CA LEU A 14 11.34 -34.66 -6.31
C LEU A 14 11.71 -34.61 -4.82
N ILE A 15 12.59 -35.53 -4.37
CA ILE A 15 13.07 -35.56 -2.98
C ILE A 15 13.86 -34.27 -2.68
N VAL A 16 14.77 -33.88 -3.56
CA VAL A 16 15.55 -32.62 -3.42
C VAL A 16 14.61 -31.41 -3.41
N LEU A 17 13.66 -31.34 -4.33
CA LEU A 17 12.68 -30.25 -4.38
C LEU A 17 11.84 -30.20 -3.10
N TRP A 18 11.46 -31.36 -2.56
CA TRP A 18 10.73 -31.44 -1.29
C TRP A 18 11.59 -31.00 -0.09
N ALA A 19 12.87 -31.37 -0.05
CA ALA A 19 13.81 -30.97 0.99
C ALA A 19 14.09 -29.45 0.94
N GLU A 20 14.28 -28.92 -0.26
CA GLU A 20 14.61 -27.49 -0.48
C GLU A 20 13.38 -26.58 -0.56
N ARG A 21 12.16 -27.10 -0.39
CA ARG A 21 10.94 -26.28 -0.49
C ARG A 21 10.92 -25.10 0.48
N GLY A 22 11.51 -25.24 1.67
CA GLY A 22 11.59 -24.18 2.67
C GLY A 22 12.36 -22.97 2.17
N PRO A 23 13.64 -23.10 1.79
CA PRO A 23 14.44 -22.04 1.18
C PRO A 23 13.79 -21.41 -0.07
N LEU A 24 13.24 -22.23 -0.97
CA LEU A 24 12.56 -21.76 -2.18
C LEU A 24 11.34 -20.90 -1.84
N LEU A 25 10.45 -21.38 -0.97
CA LEU A 25 9.27 -20.63 -0.54
C LEU A 25 9.65 -19.37 0.23
N THR A 26 10.68 -19.39 1.07
CA THR A 26 11.23 -18.21 1.73
C THR A 26 11.70 -17.17 0.70
N SER A 27 12.39 -17.60 -0.35
CA SER A 27 12.84 -16.73 -1.42
C SER A 27 11.66 -16.06 -2.14
N VAL A 28 10.59 -16.81 -2.40
CA VAL A 28 9.34 -16.27 -2.97
C VAL A 28 8.72 -15.22 -2.02
N GLY A 29 8.63 -15.51 -0.72
CA GLY A 29 8.13 -14.54 0.26
C GLY A 29 8.97 -13.26 0.33
N ARG A 30 10.28 -13.37 0.17
CA ARG A 30 11.20 -12.21 0.13
C ARG A 30 11.06 -11.36 -1.12
N LEU A 31 10.50 -11.88 -2.20
CA LEU A 31 10.25 -11.10 -3.41
C LEU A 31 9.29 -9.92 -3.22
N VAL A 32 8.45 -9.92 -2.20
CA VAL A 32 7.49 -8.85 -1.93
C VAL A 32 7.94 -7.92 -0.81
N VAL A 33 9.02 -8.27 -0.11
CA VAL A 33 9.51 -7.51 1.05
C VAL A 33 10.71 -6.64 0.66
N GLU A 34 10.67 -5.41 1.11
CA GLU A 34 11.77 -4.47 1.09
C GLU A 34 11.78 -3.66 2.38
N ASP A 35 12.92 -3.56 3.02
CA ASP A 35 13.11 -2.74 4.22
C ASP A 35 14.40 -1.94 4.05
N THR A 36 14.30 -0.62 4.01
CA THR A 36 15.44 0.25 3.75
C THR A 36 15.94 0.88 5.05
N PRO A 37 17.27 1.04 5.24
CA PRO A 37 17.78 1.82 6.35
C PRO A 37 17.14 3.20 6.39
N LEU A 38 16.73 3.65 7.58
CA LEU A 38 16.15 4.98 7.73
C LEU A 38 17.24 6.06 7.73
N ALA A 39 17.00 7.11 6.99
CA ALA A 39 17.69 8.38 7.07
C ALA A 39 16.67 9.51 7.28
N ARG A 40 17.12 10.72 7.56
CA ARG A 40 16.23 11.87 7.70
C ARG A 40 15.47 12.12 6.39
N ALA A 41 14.18 12.34 6.52
CA ALA A 41 13.25 12.62 5.43
C ALA A 41 12.40 13.85 5.73
N ASP A 42 11.78 14.39 4.69
CA ASP A 42 10.92 15.58 4.79
C ASP A 42 9.55 15.22 5.35
N VAL A 43 9.10 13.99 5.09
CA VAL A 43 7.79 13.50 5.54
C VAL A 43 7.81 11.98 5.70
N VAL A 44 7.01 11.47 6.65
CA VAL A 44 6.67 10.05 6.73
C VAL A 44 5.21 9.85 6.34
N VAL A 45 4.93 8.85 5.51
CA VAL A 45 3.61 8.57 4.95
C VAL A 45 3.01 7.32 5.58
N VAL A 46 1.81 7.44 6.11
CA VAL A 46 0.93 6.33 6.46
C VAL A 46 0.23 5.88 5.18
N LEU A 47 0.69 4.79 4.56
CA LEU A 47 0.13 4.35 3.28
C LEU A 47 -1.21 3.63 3.46
N THR A 48 -1.39 2.94 4.58
CA THR A 48 -2.64 2.26 4.97
C THR A 48 -3.03 2.70 6.37
N ASN A 49 -4.25 3.19 6.55
CA ASN A 49 -4.75 3.78 7.80
C ASN A 49 -5.09 2.70 8.85
N THR A 50 -4.12 1.86 9.23
CA THR A 50 -4.29 0.91 10.33
C THR A 50 -3.64 1.43 11.62
N PRO A 51 -4.16 1.07 12.80
CA PRO A 51 -3.56 1.47 14.09
C PRO A 51 -2.09 1.10 14.20
N ARG A 52 -1.71 -0.07 13.73
CA ARG A 52 -0.35 -0.60 13.77
C ARG A 52 0.62 0.25 12.94
N ILE A 53 0.23 0.62 11.73
CA ILE A 53 1.03 1.48 10.85
C ILE A 53 1.14 2.89 11.42
N ALA A 54 0.04 3.44 11.96
CA ALA A 54 0.05 4.73 12.62
C ALA A 54 1.00 4.77 13.82
N ALA A 55 0.99 3.74 14.67
CA ALA A 55 1.89 3.63 15.82
C ALA A 55 3.38 3.52 15.37
N ALA A 56 3.67 2.72 14.35
CA ALA A 56 5.02 2.61 13.78
C ALA A 56 5.48 3.95 13.19
N THR A 57 4.59 4.66 12.53
CA THR A 57 4.86 6.00 11.98
C THR A 57 5.17 7.01 13.10
N ALA A 58 4.39 6.99 14.19
CA ALA A 58 4.65 7.83 15.34
C ALA A 58 6.05 7.60 15.93
N ALA A 59 6.50 6.36 16.03
CA ALA A 59 7.85 6.04 16.50
C ALA A 59 8.94 6.67 15.61
N ILE A 60 8.78 6.64 14.28
CA ILE A 60 9.70 7.26 13.32
C ILE A 60 9.76 8.78 13.52
N VAL A 61 8.61 9.43 13.70
CA VAL A 61 8.52 10.88 13.95
C VAL A 61 9.17 11.25 15.27
N LYS A 62 8.91 10.49 16.34
CA LYS A 62 9.51 10.73 17.67
C LYS A 62 11.02 10.54 17.67
N SER A 63 11.53 9.61 16.85
CA SER A 63 12.98 9.41 16.68
C SER A 63 13.64 10.48 15.78
N GLY A 64 12.89 11.47 15.31
CA GLY A 64 13.43 12.61 14.56
C GLY A 64 13.76 12.33 13.09
N TYR A 65 13.33 11.19 12.56
CA TYR A 65 13.55 10.86 11.15
C TYR A 65 12.71 11.70 10.17
N ALA A 66 11.54 12.17 10.59
CA ALA A 66 10.70 13.03 9.77
C ALA A 66 9.95 14.06 10.64
N PRO A 67 9.81 15.33 10.21
CA PRO A 67 9.10 16.36 10.97
C PRO A 67 7.58 16.23 10.90
N ARG A 68 7.03 15.59 9.87
CA ARG A 68 5.58 15.54 9.58
C ARG A 68 5.14 14.14 9.17
N VAL A 69 3.85 13.87 9.45
CA VAL A 69 3.13 12.67 8.98
C VAL A 69 2.16 13.08 7.90
N LEU A 70 2.16 12.35 6.80
CA LEU A 70 1.16 12.46 5.73
C LEU A 70 0.26 11.23 5.74
N LEU A 71 -1.04 11.44 5.74
CA LEU A 71 -2.03 10.38 5.56
C LEU A 71 -3.19 10.88 4.68
N PHE A 72 -3.97 9.95 4.15
CA PHE A 72 -5.09 10.23 3.26
C PHE A 72 -6.41 9.90 3.93
N THR A 73 -7.49 10.56 3.51
CA THR A 73 -8.83 10.13 3.91
C THR A 73 -9.08 8.70 3.39
N SER A 74 -9.89 7.96 4.13
CA SER A 74 -10.26 6.59 3.72
C SER A 74 -11.38 6.62 2.70
N VAL A 75 -11.37 5.68 1.77
CA VAL A 75 -12.49 5.44 0.86
C VAL A 75 -13.72 5.08 1.70
N PRO A 76 -14.91 5.65 1.41
CA PRO A 76 -16.15 5.25 2.05
C PRO A 76 -16.38 3.74 1.91
N GLN A 77 -16.85 3.12 2.97
CA GLN A 77 -17.20 1.71 2.96
C GLN A 77 -18.68 1.54 2.57
N ALA A 78 -19.02 0.39 1.98
CA ALA A 78 -20.39 0.12 1.56
C ALA A 78 -21.41 0.22 2.71
N ASP A 79 -20.97 -0.08 3.93
CA ASP A 79 -21.84 -0.08 5.11
C ASP A 79 -21.95 1.30 5.79
N ASP A 80 -21.13 2.29 5.38
CA ASP A 80 -21.16 3.63 5.98
C ASP A 80 -22.56 4.27 5.88
N ASP A 81 -23.23 4.11 4.72
CA ASP A 81 -24.57 4.64 4.50
C ASP A 81 -25.63 3.94 5.36
N VAL A 82 -25.47 2.65 5.63
CA VAL A 82 -26.38 1.88 6.51
C VAL A 82 -26.23 2.38 7.94
N LEU A 83 -25.01 2.54 8.42
CA LEU A 83 -24.72 3.07 9.75
C LEU A 83 -25.30 4.48 9.92
N ALA A 84 -25.07 5.35 8.95
CA ALA A 84 -25.57 6.72 8.95
C ALA A 84 -27.12 6.77 9.00
N LYS A 85 -27.83 5.95 8.23
CA LYS A 85 -29.30 5.86 8.23
C LYS A 85 -29.86 5.38 9.57
N LEU A 86 -29.10 4.57 10.31
CA LEU A 86 -29.46 4.08 11.64
C LEU A 86 -29.05 5.05 12.76
N GLY A 87 -28.46 6.21 12.44
CA GLY A 87 -27.96 7.17 13.42
C GLY A 87 -26.73 6.69 14.19
N LEU A 88 -26.02 5.66 13.66
CA LEU A 88 -24.82 5.12 14.28
C LEU A 88 -23.59 5.88 13.78
N ALA A 89 -22.60 6.05 14.68
CA ALA A 89 -21.36 6.73 14.32
C ALA A 89 -20.53 5.90 13.33
N VAL A 90 -20.19 6.49 12.20
CA VAL A 90 -19.26 5.90 11.23
C VAL A 90 -17.83 6.22 11.66
N VAL A 91 -17.09 5.22 12.12
CA VAL A 91 -15.68 5.38 12.52
C VAL A 91 -14.80 5.15 11.30
N LYS A 92 -14.20 6.21 10.77
CA LYS A 92 -13.35 6.11 9.59
C LYS A 92 -11.93 5.67 9.95
N PRO A 93 -11.29 4.80 9.14
CA PRO A 93 -9.94 4.32 9.41
C PRO A 93 -8.90 5.44 9.60
N HIS A 94 -8.99 6.52 8.85
CA HIS A 94 -8.07 7.66 9.01
C HIS A 94 -8.27 8.40 10.35
N ASP A 95 -9.50 8.48 10.88
CA ASP A 95 -9.74 9.08 12.20
C ASP A 95 -9.10 8.23 13.31
N VAL A 96 -9.19 6.90 13.19
CA VAL A 96 -8.51 5.98 14.10
C VAL A 96 -6.99 6.15 14.01
N ALA A 97 -6.43 6.22 12.80
CA ALA A 97 -5.00 6.43 12.60
C ALA A 97 -4.54 7.75 13.23
N ILE A 98 -5.28 8.84 13.05
CA ILE A 98 -4.99 10.15 13.66
C ILE A 98 -5.03 10.05 15.20
N LYS A 99 -6.05 9.41 15.78
CA LYS A 99 -6.14 9.20 17.24
C LYS A 99 -4.95 8.41 17.77
N VAL A 100 -4.50 7.37 17.04
CA VAL A 100 -3.31 6.60 17.41
C VAL A 100 -2.05 7.45 17.35
N LEU A 101 -1.87 8.26 16.30
CA LEU A 101 -0.75 9.20 16.17
C LEU A 101 -0.71 10.16 17.36
N HIS A 102 -1.83 10.79 17.73
CA HIS A 102 -1.94 11.67 18.89
C HIS A 102 -1.63 10.95 20.20
N ALA A 103 -2.27 9.81 20.45
CA ALA A 103 -2.03 9.01 21.65
C ALA A 103 -0.58 8.53 21.75
N SER A 104 0.12 8.41 20.61
CA SER A 104 1.55 8.07 20.55
C SER A 104 2.47 9.30 20.69
N GLY A 105 1.93 10.50 20.91
CA GLY A 105 2.68 11.73 21.16
C GLY A 105 3.09 12.52 19.91
N VAL A 106 2.43 12.32 18.78
CA VAL A 106 2.59 13.17 17.60
C VAL A 106 1.66 14.38 17.73
N ALA A 107 2.22 15.57 17.73
CA ALA A 107 1.45 16.80 17.86
C ALA A 107 0.55 17.05 16.62
N PRO A 108 -0.66 17.61 16.79
CA PRO A 108 -1.64 17.82 15.72
C PRO A 108 -1.09 18.54 14.50
N GLU A 109 -0.30 19.56 14.70
CA GLU A 109 0.30 20.39 13.65
C GLU A 109 1.34 19.65 12.78
N ARG A 110 1.79 18.49 13.25
CA ARG A 110 2.69 17.59 12.51
C ARG A 110 1.95 16.60 11.64
N ILE A 111 0.62 16.52 11.75
CA ILE A 111 -0.22 15.58 11.01
C ILE A 111 -0.89 16.30 9.86
N VAL A 112 -0.62 15.85 8.64
CA VAL A 112 -1.22 16.38 7.41
C VAL A 112 -2.18 15.35 6.86
N LEU A 113 -3.48 15.62 6.98
CA LEU A 113 -4.52 14.82 6.34
C LEU A 113 -4.81 15.40 4.95
N VAL A 114 -4.53 14.63 3.92
CA VAL A 114 -4.89 14.98 2.54
C VAL A 114 -6.35 14.56 2.32
N PRO A 115 -7.26 15.50 1.96
CA PRO A 115 -8.68 15.22 1.75
C PRO A 115 -8.93 14.50 0.42
N ARG A 116 -8.27 13.37 0.23
CA ARG A 116 -8.36 12.52 -0.94
C ARG A 116 -8.28 11.07 -0.50
N ALA A 117 -9.23 10.28 -0.98
CA ALA A 117 -9.34 8.85 -0.66
C ALA A 117 -8.82 8.02 -1.84
N PRO A 118 -7.51 7.68 -1.88
CA PRO A 118 -6.95 6.93 -2.99
C PRO A 118 -7.50 5.50 -2.99
N ASN A 119 -7.94 5.05 -4.15
CA ASN A 119 -8.39 3.68 -4.37
C ASN A 119 -7.18 2.80 -4.73
N GLY A 120 -6.49 2.31 -3.69
CA GLY A 120 -5.35 1.41 -3.81
C GLY A 120 -4.00 2.11 -3.91
N THR A 121 -2.94 1.29 -3.85
CA THR A 121 -1.55 1.76 -3.68
C THR A 121 -1.03 2.59 -4.86
N ASN A 122 -1.49 2.30 -6.08
CA ASN A 122 -1.05 3.07 -7.27
C ASN A 122 -1.53 4.52 -7.19
N GLU A 123 -2.77 4.74 -6.78
CA GLU A 123 -3.31 6.08 -6.63
C GLU A 123 -2.70 6.77 -5.41
N ALA A 124 -2.57 6.07 -4.29
CA ALA A 124 -1.89 6.59 -3.11
C ALA A 124 -0.45 7.04 -3.42
N ALA A 125 0.32 6.25 -4.16
CA ALA A 125 1.67 6.62 -4.58
C ALA A 125 1.67 7.91 -5.41
N ARG A 126 0.75 8.03 -6.38
CA ARG A 126 0.62 9.27 -7.19
C ARG A 126 0.27 10.49 -6.33
N GLU A 127 -0.60 10.33 -5.33
CA GLU A 127 -0.94 11.44 -4.42
C GLU A 127 0.25 11.85 -3.54
N VAL A 128 1.02 10.88 -3.03
CA VAL A 128 2.26 11.16 -2.29
C VAL A 128 3.22 11.98 -3.16
N ILE A 129 3.40 11.56 -4.41
CA ILE A 129 4.29 12.26 -5.35
C ILE A 129 3.78 13.67 -5.67
N ARG A 130 2.48 13.83 -5.96
CA ARG A 130 1.90 15.15 -6.19
C ARG A 130 2.06 16.07 -4.97
N TYR A 131 1.90 15.52 -3.78
CA TYR A 131 2.14 16.27 -2.55
C TYR A 131 3.62 16.64 -2.42
N ALA A 132 4.53 15.70 -2.62
CA ALA A 132 5.96 15.93 -2.55
C ALA A 132 6.42 17.02 -3.55
N GLN A 133 5.99 16.93 -4.79
CA GLN A 133 6.31 17.92 -5.84
C GLN A 133 5.79 19.31 -5.50
N ARG A 134 4.53 19.43 -5.05
CA ARG A 134 3.93 20.71 -4.67
C ARG A 134 4.63 21.38 -3.48
N HIS A 135 5.23 20.60 -2.60
CA HIS A 135 5.88 21.10 -1.39
C HIS A 135 7.41 21.04 -1.43
N GLY A 136 8.00 20.71 -2.58
CA GLY A 136 9.46 20.64 -2.76
C GLY A 136 10.13 19.55 -1.90
N LEU A 137 9.42 18.45 -1.60
CA LEU A 137 9.95 17.37 -0.76
C LEU A 137 10.80 16.42 -1.59
N ALA A 138 12.01 16.16 -1.13
CA ALA A 138 12.97 15.30 -1.82
C ALA A 138 13.03 13.88 -1.25
N ARG A 139 12.75 13.70 0.04
CA ARG A 139 12.87 12.43 0.76
C ARG A 139 11.60 12.08 1.50
N VAL A 140 11.13 10.84 1.28
CA VAL A 140 9.89 10.33 1.86
C VAL A 140 10.15 8.99 2.53
N ILE A 141 9.70 8.82 3.76
CA ILE A 141 9.61 7.52 4.42
C ILE A 141 8.18 7.01 4.25
N VAL A 142 8.02 5.76 3.85
CA VAL A 142 6.70 5.12 3.72
C VAL A 142 6.60 3.97 4.70
N VAL A 143 5.53 3.96 5.48
CA VAL A 143 5.22 2.86 6.41
C VAL A 143 4.00 2.11 5.89
N THR A 144 4.14 0.80 5.75
CA THR A 144 3.08 -0.06 5.22
C THR A 144 3.20 -1.49 5.78
N GLU A 145 2.31 -2.40 5.36
CA GLU A 145 2.43 -3.83 5.65
C GLU A 145 3.68 -4.41 4.96
N ARG A 146 4.24 -5.46 5.57
CA ARG A 146 5.50 -6.06 5.12
C ARG A 146 5.42 -6.58 3.68
N SER A 147 4.37 -7.28 3.34
CA SER A 147 4.14 -7.81 1.98
C SER A 147 4.00 -6.73 0.91
N HIS A 148 3.62 -5.50 1.29
CA HIS A 148 3.40 -4.38 0.38
C HIS A 148 4.61 -3.48 0.19
N THR A 149 5.67 -3.66 0.99
CA THR A 149 6.82 -2.73 1.04
C THR A 149 7.53 -2.58 -0.30
N ARG A 150 7.86 -3.68 -0.97
CA ARG A 150 8.57 -3.61 -2.27
C ARG A 150 7.74 -2.95 -3.36
N ARG A 151 6.43 -3.22 -3.41
CA ARG A 151 5.55 -2.59 -4.40
C ARG A 151 5.43 -1.09 -4.15
N ALA A 152 5.26 -0.67 -2.89
CA ALA A 152 5.22 0.74 -2.52
C ALA A 152 6.53 1.46 -2.89
N ALA A 153 7.68 0.88 -2.53
CA ALA A 153 8.99 1.40 -2.88
C ALA A 153 9.15 1.62 -4.39
N ARG A 154 8.82 0.59 -5.17
CA ARG A 154 8.95 0.65 -6.63
C ARG A 154 8.07 1.71 -7.26
N LEU A 155 6.80 1.79 -6.85
CA LEU A 155 5.86 2.77 -7.39
C LEU A 155 6.30 4.20 -7.08
N LEU A 156 6.71 4.46 -5.85
CA LEU A 156 7.14 5.79 -5.43
C LEU A 156 8.47 6.20 -6.08
N ARG A 157 9.48 5.32 -6.12
CA ARG A 157 10.78 5.63 -6.75
C ARG A 157 10.65 5.93 -8.23
N ARG A 158 9.77 5.22 -8.91
CA ARG A 158 9.52 5.44 -10.34
C ARG A 158 8.98 6.84 -10.63
N GLU A 159 8.14 7.35 -9.75
CA GLU A 159 7.43 8.61 -9.95
C GLU A 159 8.17 9.82 -9.33
N LEU A 160 8.92 9.61 -8.23
CA LEU A 160 9.63 10.69 -7.54
C LEU A 160 10.89 11.16 -8.28
N ASN A 161 11.41 10.33 -9.21
CA ASN A 161 12.64 10.59 -9.97
C ASN A 161 13.83 11.07 -9.12
N ALA A 162 13.86 10.68 -7.84
CA ALA A 162 14.89 11.02 -6.87
C ALA A 162 15.59 9.75 -6.38
N PRO A 163 16.82 9.46 -6.85
CA PRO A 163 17.60 8.33 -6.35
C PRO A 163 17.78 8.43 -4.83
N GLY A 164 17.39 7.38 -4.09
CA GLY A 164 17.46 7.40 -2.63
C GLY A 164 16.39 8.25 -1.90
N GLY A 165 15.49 8.91 -2.65
CA GLY A 165 14.43 9.74 -2.07
C GLY A 165 13.30 8.97 -1.38
N VAL A 166 13.20 7.66 -1.59
CA VAL A 166 12.13 6.83 -1.00
C VAL A 166 12.73 5.74 -0.11
N MET A 167 12.40 5.81 1.16
CA MET A 167 12.68 4.78 2.16
C MET A 167 11.37 4.09 2.54
N VAL A 168 11.41 2.77 2.73
CA VAL A 168 10.22 1.99 3.07
C VAL A 168 10.48 1.17 4.32
N ARG A 169 9.51 1.15 5.21
CA ARG A 169 9.52 0.35 6.45
C ARG A 169 8.26 -0.46 6.58
N ALA A 170 8.43 -1.72 6.96
CA ALA A 170 7.33 -2.53 7.45
C ALA A 170 6.95 -2.11 8.88
N ALA A 171 5.66 -2.00 9.16
CA ALA A 171 5.21 -1.80 10.53
C ALA A 171 5.55 -3.05 11.37
N PRO A 172 6.09 -2.90 12.59
CA PRO A 172 6.34 -4.01 13.49
C PRO A 172 5.05 -4.78 13.82
N GLY A 173 5.17 -6.07 14.15
CA GLY A 173 4.01 -6.91 14.49
C GLY A 173 3.18 -7.34 13.27
N ASP A 174 3.72 -7.21 12.06
CA ASP A 174 3.11 -7.75 10.85
C ASP A 174 3.02 -9.27 10.91
N ALA A 175 1.88 -9.83 10.50
CA ALA A 175 1.68 -11.28 10.49
C ALA A 175 2.47 -11.97 9.36
N PHE A 176 2.67 -11.26 8.24
CA PHE A 176 3.40 -11.79 7.10
C PHE A 176 4.88 -12.04 7.43
N ARG A 177 5.30 -13.30 7.31
CA ARG A 177 6.69 -13.72 7.50
C ARG A 177 7.18 -14.42 6.24
N PRO A 178 8.20 -13.91 5.55
CA PRO A 178 8.78 -14.55 4.36
C PRO A 178 9.23 -15.98 4.59
N GLU A 179 9.60 -16.32 5.82
CA GLU A 179 10.13 -17.62 6.20
C GLU A 179 9.07 -18.69 6.47
N SER A 180 7.77 -18.31 6.52
CA SER A 180 6.69 -19.22 6.90
C SER A 180 5.33 -18.90 6.27
N TRP A 181 5.25 -17.99 5.30
CA TRP A 181 4.00 -17.55 4.68
C TRP A 181 3.13 -18.69 4.16
N TRP A 182 3.73 -19.77 3.69
CA TRP A 182 3.01 -20.96 3.18
C TRP A 182 2.38 -21.84 4.26
N ARG A 183 2.68 -21.56 5.55
CA ARG A 183 2.10 -22.27 6.71
C ARG A 183 0.90 -21.54 7.29
N ASP A 184 0.66 -20.32 6.86
CA ASP A 184 -0.44 -19.47 7.30
C ASP A 184 -1.31 -19.08 6.11
N ARG A 185 -2.61 -19.41 6.21
CA ARG A 185 -3.57 -19.19 5.12
C ARG A 185 -3.69 -17.70 4.72
N GLU A 186 -3.68 -16.81 5.71
CA GLU A 186 -3.83 -15.38 5.46
C GLU A 186 -2.58 -14.84 4.75
N SER A 187 -1.39 -15.17 5.22
CA SER A 187 -0.12 -14.81 4.58
C SER A 187 0.00 -15.38 3.16
N ALA A 188 -0.48 -16.61 2.94
CA ALA A 188 -0.50 -17.23 1.60
C ALA A 188 -1.45 -16.47 0.66
N ARG A 189 -2.64 -16.10 1.13
CA ARG A 189 -3.60 -15.29 0.39
C ARG A 189 -3.02 -13.90 0.09
N GLU A 190 -2.40 -13.28 1.07
CA GLU A 190 -1.78 -11.96 0.93
C GLU A 190 -0.68 -11.97 -0.13
N LEU A 191 0.21 -12.96 -0.11
CA LEU A 191 1.26 -13.12 -1.12
C LEU A 191 0.69 -13.36 -2.52
N ALA A 192 -0.33 -14.22 -2.64
CA ALA A 192 -0.99 -14.47 -3.92
C ALA A 192 -1.62 -13.19 -4.50
N MET A 193 -2.31 -12.43 -3.66
CA MET A 193 -2.91 -11.15 -4.05
C MET A 193 -1.86 -10.11 -4.44
N GLU A 194 -0.73 -10.06 -3.73
CA GLU A 194 0.40 -9.21 -4.13
C GLU A 194 0.97 -9.63 -5.48
N GLY A 195 1.14 -10.93 -5.72
CA GLY A 195 1.56 -11.46 -7.02
C GLY A 195 0.63 -11.03 -8.14
N LEU A 196 -0.68 -11.11 -7.95
CA LEU A 196 -1.68 -10.64 -8.91
C LEU A 196 -1.61 -9.13 -9.13
N ARG A 197 -1.42 -8.33 -8.07
CA ARG A 197 -1.23 -6.87 -8.17
C ARG A 197 0.05 -6.52 -8.92
N TRP A 198 1.13 -7.29 -8.71
CA TRP A 198 2.36 -7.15 -9.48
C TRP A 198 2.12 -7.46 -10.95
N LEU A 199 1.49 -8.59 -11.28
CA LEU A 199 1.16 -8.97 -12.64
C LEU A 199 0.29 -7.90 -13.32
N ASN A 200 -0.75 -7.41 -12.63
CA ASN A 200 -1.59 -6.31 -13.12
C ASN A 200 -0.77 -5.04 -13.41
N SER A 201 0.19 -4.71 -12.56
CA SER A 201 1.04 -3.53 -12.75
C SER A 201 2.00 -3.63 -13.95
N PHE A 202 2.29 -4.85 -14.43
CA PHE A 202 3.15 -5.09 -15.59
C PHE A 202 2.38 -5.32 -16.90
N VAL A 203 1.30 -6.10 -16.84
CA VAL A 203 0.63 -6.64 -18.03
C VAL A 203 -0.63 -5.86 -18.39
N LEU A 204 -1.39 -5.40 -17.39
CA LEU A 204 -2.73 -4.83 -17.60
C LEU A 204 -2.77 -3.30 -17.48
N ARG A 205 -1.61 -2.66 -17.40
CA ARG A 205 -1.49 -1.21 -17.22
C ARG A 205 -2.26 -0.40 -18.27
N ASP A 206 -2.32 -0.89 -19.50
CA ASP A 206 -2.99 -0.22 -20.60
C ASP A 206 -4.49 -0.55 -20.72
N LEU A 207 -4.92 -1.69 -20.17
CA LEU A 207 -6.31 -2.12 -20.22
C LEU A 207 -7.21 -1.38 -19.22
N TRP A 208 -6.67 -0.94 -18.08
CA TRP A 208 -7.44 -0.26 -17.01
C TRP A 208 -7.32 1.27 -17.04
N SER A 209 -6.38 1.83 -17.80
CA SER A 209 -6.31 3.28 -18.04
C SER A 209 -7.52 3.79 -18.83
N SER A 210 -8.15 2.92 -19.64
CA SER A 210 -9.39 3.21 -20.37
C SER A 210 -10.63 3.29 -19.47
N GLY A 211 -10.64 2.66 -18.28
CA GLY A 211 -11.74 2.75 -17.32
C GLY A 211 -11.84 4.13 -16.66
N ALA A 212 -10.70 4.68 -16.22
CA ALA A 212 -10.64 6.01 -15.62
C ALA A 212 -11.01 7.13 -16.60
N ALA A 213 -10.74 6.93 -17.91
CA ALA A 213 -11.16 7.85 -18.95
C ALA A 213 -12.69 7.79 -19.18
N ARG A 214 -13.33 6.63 -19.01
CA ARG A 214 -14.79 6.48 -19.07
C ARG A 214 -15.49 7.13 -17.88
N GLU A 215 -15.02 6.92 -16.64
CA GLU A 215 -15.58 7.59 -15.45
C GLU A 215 -15.47 9.10 -15.53
N ALA A 216 -14.34 9.63 -16.00
CA ALA A 216 -14.18 11.06 -16.26
C ALA A 216 -15.09 11.61 -17.36
N SER A 217 -15.54 10.77 -18.29
CA SER A 217 -16.53 11.15 -19.33
C SER A 217 -17.96 11.13 -18.80
N TYR A 218 -18.31 10.18 -17.91
CA TYR A 218 -19.62 10.12 -17.26
C TYR A 218 -19.85 11.31 -16.31
N GLY A 219 -18.87 11.64 -15.46
CA GLY A 219 -18.97 12.80 -14.56
C GLY A 219 -19.10 14.14 -15.30
N ARG A 220 -18.49 14.28 -16.48
CA ARG A 220 -18.64 15.48 -17.33
C ARG A 220 -20.00 15.56 -18.04
N ALA A 221 -20.61 14.41 -18.36
CA ALA A 221 -21.92 14.36 -18.96
C ALA A 221 -23.04 14.74 -17.98
N GLU A 222 -22.90 14.36 -16.72
CA GLU A 222 -23.85 14.67 -15.64
C GLU A 222 -23.81 16.14 -15.26
N VAL A 223 -22.62 16.74 -15.15
CA VAL A 223 -22.45 18.18 -14.88
C VAL A 223 -23.04 19.03 -16.03
N ARG A 224 -22.96 18.57 -17.28
CA ARG A 224 -23.56 19.27 -18.43
C ARG A 224 -25.09 19.18 -18.44
N ARG A 225 -25.68 18.05 -18.01
CA ARG A 225 -27.16 17.92 -17.91
C ARG A 225 -27.74 18.76 -16.78
N GLY A 226 -27.10 18.76 -15.60
CA GLY A 226 -27.54 19.60 -14.48
C GLY A 226 -27.36 21.10 -14.69
N GLY A 227 -26.52 21.53 -15.64
CA GLY A 227 -26.37 22.93 -16.06
C GLY A 227 -27.44 23.42 -17.04
N LEU A 228 -27.98 22.50 -17.86
CA LEU A 228 -29.05 22.86 -18.82
C LEU A 228 -30.43 22.97 -18.16
N ASP A 229 -30.70 22.21 -17.12
CA ASP A 229 -31.96 22.28 -16.35
C ASP A 229 -32.09 23.54 -15.48
N ARG A 230 -30.95 24.16 -15.11
CA ARG A 230 -30.93 25.45 -14.38
C ARG A 230 -31.00 26.69 -15.28
N ALA A 231 -30.83 26.54 -16.58
CA ALA A 231 -30.92 27.65 -17.52
C ALA A 231 -32.32 27.72 -18.19
N ALA A 232 -33.20 26.74 -17.90
CA ALA A 232 -34.54 26.63 -18.45
C ALA A 232 -35.66 26.91 -17.44
N SER A 233 -35.31 27.31 -16.20
CA SER A 233 -36.19 27.81 -15.14
C SER A 233 -35.91 29.27 -14.86
#